data_8e656e20a639567d6d0922b7de1a0c8b
#
_entry.id   8e656e20a639567d6d0922b7de1a0c8b
#
_cell.length_a   1.000
_cell.length_b   1.000
_cell.length_c   1.000
_cell.angle_alpha   90.00
_cell.angle_beta   90.00
_cell.angle_gamma   90.00
#
_symmetry.space_group_name_H-M   'P 1'
#
loop_
_entity.id
_entity.type
_entity.pdbx_description
1 polymer ?
#
loop_
_entity_poly.entity_id
_entity_poly.type
_entity_poly.pdbx_seq_one_letter_code
_entity_poly.pdbx_strand_id
1 'polypeptide(L)' 'MILKLGSRGIEVKDLQEFLQIEADGIFGVGTEKAVKKFQSSNNLKVDGGS' A
#
# COMPACT_ATOMS: atom_id res chain seq x y z
N MET A 1 -12.21 -2.01 1.26
CA MET A 1 -11.42 -0.89 1.78
C MET A 1 -10.50 -0.38 0.67
N ILE A 2 -10.50 0.90 0.43
CA ILE A 2 -9.72 1.48 -0.65
C ILE A 2 -8.76 2.53 -0.08
N LEU A 3 -7.47 2.27 -0.19
CA LEU A 3 -6.43 3.23 0.17
C LEU A 3 -5.71 3.66 -1.09
N LYS A 4 -5.41 4.93 -1.18
CA LYS A 4 -4.79 5.50 -2.37
C LYS A 4 -3.81 6.59 -1.97
N LEU A 5 -3.07 7.09 -2.94
CA LEU A 5 -2.14 8.20 -2.70
C LEU A 5 -2.85 9.33 -1.98
N GLY A 6 -2.26 9.79 -0.90
CA GLY A 6 -2.83 10.83 -0.07
C GLY A 6 -3.63 10.34 1.10
N SER A 7 -3.96 9.06 1.14
CA SER A 7 -4.65 8.50 2.31
C SER A 7 -3.74 8.52 3.52
N ARG A 8 -4.32 8.72 4.69
CA ARG A 8 -3.56 8.78 5.94
C ARG A 8 -4.38 8.22 7.08
N GLY A 9 -3.68 7.78 8.13
CA GLY A 9 -4.31 7.32 9.34
C GLY A 9 -3.85 5.94 9.73
N ILE A 10 -4.52 5.38 10.74
CA ILE A 10 -4.15 4.08 11.29
C ILE A 10 -4.34 2.96 10.26
N GLU A 11 -5.29 3.12 9.37
CA GLU A 11 -5.54 2.12 8.33
C GLU A 11 -4.33 1.99 7.41
N VAL A 12 -3.73 3.12 7.05
CA VAL A 12 -2.53 3.13 6.21
C VAL A 12 -1.38 2.51 6.98
N LYS A 13 -1.25 2.88 8.24
CA LYS A 13 -0.17 2.35 9.07
C LYS A 13 -0.28 0.83 9.17
N ASP A 14 -1.48 0.31 9.38
CA ASP A 14 -1.69 -1.14 9.45
C ASP A 14 -1.28 -1.82 8.14
N LEU A 15 -1.65 -1.23 7.02
CA LEU A 15 -1.26 -1.77 5.72
C LEU A 15 0.25 -1.79 5.55
N GLN A 16 0.90 -0.71 5.94
CA GLN A 16 2.35 -0.61 5.83
C GLN A 16 3.06 -1.65 6.69
N GLU A 17 2.55 -1.89 7.89
CA GLU A 17 3.10 -2.93 8.75
C GLU A 17 2.89 -4.32 8.14
N PHE A 18 1.73 -4.54 7.55
CA PHE A 18 1.46 -5.78 6.85
C PHE A 18 2.44 -6.00 5.70
N LEU A 19 2.77 -4.93 4.98
CA LEU A 19 3.71 -5.00 3.87
C LEU A 19 5.16 -5.02 4.32
N GLN A 20 5.41 -4.88 5.63
CA GLN A 20 6.74 -4.87 6.21
C GLN A 20 7.59 -3.73 5.68
N ILE A 21 6.96 -2.59 5.50
CA ILE A 21 7.65 -1.36 5.11
C ILE A 21 7.50 -0.34 6.23
N GLU A 22 8.13 0.83 6.06
CA GLU A 22 8.06 1.87 7.06
C GLU A 22 6.61 2.32 7.25
N ALA A 23 6.13 2.25 8.48
CA ALA A 23 4.73 2.54 8.81
C ALA A 23 4.60 3.95 9.35
N ASP A 24 4.59 4.93 8.45
CA ASP A 24 4.44 6.33 8.84
C ASP A 24 2.99 6.79 8.80
N GLY A 25 2.08 5.92 8.37
CA GLY A 25 0.67 6.25 8.32
C GLY A 25 0.27 7.14 7.15
N ILE A 26 1.16 7.32 6.20
CA ILE A 26 0.90 8.17 5.03
C ILE A 26 1.10 7.34 3.76
N PHE A 27 0.06 7.28 2.93
CA PHE A 27 0.12 6.52 1.68
C PHE A 27 0.81 7.37 0.63
N GLY A 28 2.09 7.15 0.48
CA GLY A 28 2.90 7.85 -0.52
C GLY A 28 3.32 6.93 -1.65
N VAL A 29 4.21 7.44 -2.50
CA VAL A 29 4.71 6.68 -3.66
C VAL A 29 5.36 5.37 -3.21
N GLY A 30 6.13 5.40 -2.12
CA GLY A 30 6.77 4.19 -1.61
C GLY A 30 5.77 3.12 -1.21
N THR A 31 4.70 3.53 -0.53
CA THR A 31 3.64 2.59 -0.15
C THR A 31 2.94 2.05 -1.38
N GLU A 32 2.68 2.90 -2.35
CA GLU A 32 2.04 2.47 -3.59
C GLU A 32 2.87 1.41 -4.30
N LYS A 33 4.15 1.62 -4.40
CA LYS A 33 5.05 0.66 -5.03
C LYS A 33 5.05 -0.67 -4.27
N ALA A 34 5.02 -0.61 -2.95
CA ALA A 34 5.00 -1.81 -2.13
C ALA A 34 3.71 -2.60 -2.34
N VAL A 35 2.58 -1.90 -2.46
CA VAL A 35 1.30 -2.55 -2.71
C VAL A 35 1.32 -3.25 -4.06
N LYS A 36 1.80 -2.57 -5.09
CA LYS A 36 1.88 -3.16 -6.42
C LYS A 36 2.78 -4.39 -6.43
N LYS A 37 3.91 -4.31 -5.75
CA LYS A 37 4.83 -5.42 -5.66
C LYS A 37 4.17 -6.60 -4.95
N PHE A 38 3.45 -6.33 -3.88
CA PHE A 38 2.75 -7.37 -3.14
C PHE A 38 1.71 -8.07 -4.02
N GLN A 39 0.90 -7.29 -4.73
CA GLN A 39 -0.12 -7.84 -5.61
C GLN A 39 0.50 -8.71 -6.70
N SER A 40 1.59 -8.26 -7.28
CA SER A 40 2.29 -9.01 -8.31
C SER A 40 2.85 -10.33 -7.75
N SER A 41 3.45 -10.27 -6.55
CA SER A 41 4.05 -11.45 -5.94
C SER A 41 3.01 -12.52 -5.60
N ASN A 42 1.78 -12.12 -5.37
CA ASN A 42 0.72 -13.04 -4.99
C ASN A 42 -0.21 -13.37 -6.16
N ASN A 43 0.23 -13.09 -7.38
CA ASN A 43 -0.57 -13.35 -8.58
C ASN A 43 -1.91 -12.65 -8.57
N LEU A 44 -1.99 -11.54 -7.86
CA LEU A 44 -3.21 -10.75 -7.81
C LEU A 44 -3.19 -9.75 -8.96
N LYS A 45 -4.39 -9.39 -9.41
CA LYS A 45 -4.50 -8.39 -10.45
C LYS A 45 -4.00 -7.05 -9.92
N VAL A 46 -3.09 -6.45 -10.64
CA VAL A 46 -2.53 -5.16 -10.24
C VAL A 46 -3.46 -4.06 -10.68
N ASP A 47 -4.16 -3.46 -9.72
CA ASP A 47 -5.12 -2.41 -9.98
C ASP A 47 -4.57 -1.03 -9.69
N GLY A 48 -3.48 -0.97 -8.97
CA GLY A 48 -2.96 0.32 -8.55
C GLY A 48 -2.50 1.14 -9.73
N GLY A 49 -3.28 2.10 -10.12
CA GLY A 49 -2.90 2.97 -11.20
C GLY A 49 -3.36 2.52 -12.57
N SER A 50 -4.19 1.54 -12.62
CA SER A 50 -4.76 1.13 -13.90
C SER A 50 -6.23 1.44 -13.97
#